data_556dbbd2685699d21b2a1ffd1ce2eab6
#
_entry.id   556dbbd2685699d21b2a1ffd1ce2eab6
#
_cell.length_a   1.000
_cell.length_b   1.000
_cell.length_c   1.000
_cell.angle_alpha   90.00
_cell.angle_beta   90.00
_cell.angle_gamma   90.00
#
_symmetry.space_group_name_H-M   'P 1'
#
loop_
_entity.id
_entity.type
_entity.pdbx_description
1 polymer ?
#
loop_
_entity_poly.entity_id
_entity_poly.type
_entity_poly.pdbx_seq_one_letter_code
_entity_poly.pdbx_strand_id
1 'polypeptide(L)'
;MSSTNTLDAGQTEPAQPGSKRKFTYWHASTAGLLALGYSGYYFCRSDLSVVLPDLIHDMARHGMTASDAQIRLGFIASVGTVAYALGKFVSGALADLGTGRRNFLGGMAGSVVFTIIFAMSGGFPIFTLAWIGNRLFQSQGWAGLVKISSRWFSYSTYGSVMAVVSLSFLFGDAICRWMMSQLMAHGVGWRGVFFFAAAALTVLMLTNLVLLREKPEERGLPAPEVNPRNVYADKEHAVGGKRAKVGAILRPLLTSFAFWMVCVLAFGMTMLRETFNLWTPTYFVQFAGLAPSLAASRSALFPLCGGFSVLLVGFLSDKLGPNGRNTLIVTGMTGCTVCLVLMGRVPDHGGGWAPTVLVALVGFMLLGPYSYLAGAMSLDFGGERGSATAAGIIDGFGYLAGWLSGVTVARIAVDFGWRNAFLCLAGVSLLTALVGLVLAVHQRKHHMRTA
;
A
#
# COMPACT_ATOMS: atom_id res chain seq x y z
N MET A 1 -18.55 32.26 -68.42
CA MET A 1 -18.39 32.97 -67.14
C MET A 1 -18.70 31.96 -66.08
N SER A 2 -17.67 31.32 -65.57
CA SER A 2 -17.76 30.27 -64.54
C SER A 2 -16.83 30.68 -63.43
N SER A 3 -17.41 30.97 -62.25
CA SER A 3 -16.67 31.31 -61.02
C SER A 3 -16.53 30.06 -60.19
N THR A 4 -15.32 29.52 -60.14
CA THR A 4 -14.92 28.43 -59.23
C THR A 4 -14.65 29.00 -57.88
N ASN A 5 -15.49 28.65 -56.91
CA ASN A 5 -15.26 28.84 -55.48
C ASN A 5 -14.28 27.77 -54.97
N THR A 6 -13.06 28.15 -54.68
CA THR A 6 -12.08 27.32 -53.93
C THR A 6 -12.38 27.45 -52.44
N LEU A 7 -12.90 26.36 -51.85
CA LEU A 7 -12.99 26.19 -50.42
C LEU A 7 -11.58 26.02 -49.85
N ASP A 8 -11.22 26.98 -49.03
CA ASP A 8 -9.99 27.02 -48.25
C ASP A 8 -10.02 25.88 -47.21
N ALA A 9 -9.25 24.82 -47.47
CA ALA A 9 -9.05 23.73 -46.54
C ALA A 9 -8.10 24.22 -45.45
N GLY A 10 -8.66 24.54 -44.27
CA GLY A 10 -7.90 24.91 -43.09
C GLY A 10 -6.82 23.88 -42.80
N GLN A 11 -5.59 24.28 -43.07
CA GLN A 11 -4.39 23.55 -42.65
C GLN A 11 -4.33 23.57 -41.15
N THR A 12 -4.67 22.43 -40.49
CA THR A 12 -4.29 22.17 -39.12
C THR A 12 -2.77 22.04 -39.07
N GLU A 13 -2.09 23.05 -38.56
CA GLU A 13 -0.66 22.98 -38.26
C GLU A 13 -0.36 21.71 -37.41
N PRO A 14 0.64 20.90 -37.83
CA PRO A 14 1.07 19.77 -37.03
C PRO A 14 1.69 20.30 -35.71
N ALA A 15 1.17 19.83 -34.60
CA ALA A 15 1.64 20.17 -33.26
C ALA A 15 3.16 19.98 -33.19
N GLN A 16 3.90 21.04 -32.89
CA GLN A 16 5.34 21.00 -32.74
C GLN A 16 5.74 20.02 -31.61
N PRO A 17 6.61 19.03 -31.86
CA PRO A 17 7.11 18.16 -30.84
C PRO A 17 8.11 18.95 -29.95
N GLY A 18 7.81 19.11 -28.67
CA GLY A 18 8.84 19.45 -27.70
C GLY A 18 8.75 20.75 -26.92
N SER A 19 7.57 21.36 -26.74
CA SER A 19 7.42 22.35 -25.67
C SER A 19 7.33 21.62 -24.33
N LYS A 20 8.44 21.57 -23.56
CA LYS A 20 8.44 21.13 -22.15
C LYS A 20 7.46 22.05 -21.40
N ARG A 21 6.20 21.60 -21.25
CA ARG A 21 5.19 22.34 -20.49
C ARG A 21 5.70 22.55 -19.07
N LYS A 22 5.75 23.82 -18.64
CA LYS A 22 6.27 24.19 -17.32
C LYS A 22 5.40 23.56 -16.23
N PHE A 23 6.05 22.84 -15.33
CA PHE A 23 5.43 22.35 -14.08
C PHE A 23 4.99 23.60 -13.29
N THR A 24 3.69 23.76 -13.10
CA THR A 24 3.11 24.94 -12.47
C THR A 24 2.89 24.71 -10.97
N TYR A 25 2.67 25.79 -10.22
CA TYR A 25 2.26 25.74 -8.82
C TYR A 25 1.08 24.76 -8.58
N TRP A 26 0.09 24.74 -9.49
CA TRP A 26 -1.07 23.86 -9.37
C TRP A 26 -0.73 22.36 -9.49
N HIS A 27 0.26 22.00 -10.27
CA HIS A 27 0.74 20.62 -10.34
C HIS A 27 1.39 20.21 -9.02
N ALA A 28 2.28 21.06 -8.47
CA ALA A 28 2.89 20.81 -7.17
C ALA A 28 1.85 20.77 -6.04
N SER A 29 0.89 21.68 -6.04
CA SER A 29 -0.22 21.70 -5.08
C SER A 29 -1.07 20.43 -5.15
N THR A 30 -1.43 19.98 -6.35
CA THR A 30 -2.20 18.75 -6.53
C THR A 30 -1.42 17.52 -6.05
N ALA A 31 -0.13 17.40 -6.39
CA ALA A 31 0.72 16.32 -5.89
C ALA A 31 0.82 16.34 -4.35
N GLY A 32 1.00 17.52 -3.76
CA GLY A 32 1.04 17.72 -2.31
C GLY A 32 -0.29 17.36 -1.63
N LEU A 33 -1.41 17.79 -2.19
CA LEU A 33 -2.75 17.46 -1.67
C LEU A 33 -3.03 15.96 -1.72
N LEU A 34 -2.64 15.28 -2.81
CA LEU A 34 -2.79 13.83 -2.94
C LEU A 34 -1.87 13.09 -1.95
N ALA A 35 -0.62 13.54 -1.80
CA ALA A 35 0.33 12.94 -0.87
C ALA A 35 -0.13 13.11 0.59
N LEU A 36 -0.53 14.32 1.00
CA LEU A 36 -1.04 14.59 2.34
C LEU A 36 -2.37 13.89 2.60
N GLY A 37 -3.29 13.93 1.64
CA GLY A 37 -4.57 13.24 1.75
C GLY A 37 -4.40 11.72 1.88
N TYR A 38 -3.50 11.12 1.11
CA TYR A 38 -3.24 9.68 1.20
C TYR A 38 -2.48 9.31 2.49
N SER A 39 -1.55 10.14 2.94
CA SER A 39 -0.96 10.01 4.29
C SER A 39 -2.04 10.09 5.37
N GLY A 40 -3.04 10.95 5.18
CA GLY A 40 -4.16 11.08 6.11
C GLY A 40 -4.96 9.79 6.34
N TYR A 41 -5.12 8.96 5.32
CA TYR A 41 -5.76 7.64 5.48
C TYR A 41 -5.05 6.77 6.53
N TYR A 42 -3.75 6.97 6.74
CA TYR A 42 -2.98 6.17 7.69
C TYR A 42 -3.30 6.50 9.14
N PHE A 43 -3.87 7.68 9.44
CA PHE A 43 -4.42 7.92 10.78
C PHE A 43 -5.49 6.89 11.15
N CYS A 44 -6.47 6.67 10.27
CA CYS A 44 -7.55 5.71 10.47
C CYS A 44 -7.22 4.28 10.01
N ARG A 45 -5.97 3.99 9.69
CA ARG A 45 -5.47 2.68 9.29
C ARG A 45 -4.55 2.07 10.33
N SER A 46 -3.69 2.88 10.92
CA SER A 46 -2.69 2.45 11.89
C SER A 46 -3.14 2.64 13.34
N ASP A 47 -4.30 3.33 13.55
CA ASP A 47 -4.91 3.55 14.85
C ASP A 47 -5.13 2.25 15.63
N LEU A 48 -5.75 1.23 15.03
CA LEU A 48 -5.94 -0.07 15.68
C LEU A 48 -4.61 -0.69 16.12
N SER A 49 -3.59 -0.69 15.25
CA SER A 49 -2.27 -1.25 15.59
C SER A 49 -1.62 -0.52 16.76
N VAL A 50 -1.66 0.81 16.75
CA VAL A 50 -1.06 1.67 17.77
C VAL A 50 -1.67 1.43 19.14
N VAL A 51 -2.99 1.33 19.22
CA VAL A 51 -3.70 1.16 20.49
C VAL A 51 -4.00 -0.30 20.87
N LEU A 52 -3.57 -1.25 20.05
CA LEU A 52 -3.88 -2.66 20.25
C LEU A 52 -3.53 -3.16 21.65
N PRO A 53 -2.34 -2.82 22.23
CA PRO A 53 -2.02 -3.20 23.60
C PRO A 53 -3.00 -2.66 24.65
N ASP A 54 -3.39 -1.38 24.51
CA ASP A 54 -4.34 -0.74 25.44
C ASP A 54 -5.73 -1.33 25.30
N LEU A 55 -6.14 -1.66 24.09
CA LEU A 55 -7.44 -2.27 23.80
C LEU A 55 -7.51 -3.71 24.36
N ILE A 56 -6.44 -4.50 24.24
CA ILE A 56 -6.32 -5.82 24.88
C ILE A 56 -6.49 -5.68 26.40
N HIS A 57 -5.79 -4.72 27.00
CA HIS A 57 -5.86 -4.46 28.43
C HIS A 57 -7.25 -3.98 28.88
N ASP A 58 -7.89 -3.10 28.11
CA ASP A 58 -9.24 -2.62 28.39
C ASP A 58 -10.28 -3.78 28.33
N MET A 59 -10.20 -4.63 27.30
CA MET A 59 -11.05 -5.83 27.20
C MET A 59 -10.81 -6.81 28.35
N ALA A 60 -9.58 -6.94 28.80
CA ALA A 60 -9.25 -7.79 29.95
C ALA A 60 -9.85 -7.26 31.26
N ARG A 61 -9.91 -5.95 31.46
CA ARG A 61 -10.58 -5.33 32.62
C ARG A 61 -12.11 -5.59 32.64
N HIS A 62 -12.69 -5.82 31.46
CA HIS A 62 -14.12 -6.10 31.31
C HIS A 62 -14.44 -7.60 31.31
N GLY A 63 -13.56 -8.45 31.82
CA GLY A 63 -13.81 -9.86 32.10
C GLY A 63 -13.40 -10.84 30.97
N MET A 64 -12.71 -10.37 29.94
CA MET A 64 -12.11 -11.23 28.91
C MET A 64 -10.66 -11.58 29.28
N THR A 65 -10.17 -12.76 28.90
CA THR A 65 -8.73 -13.02 29.05
C THR A 65 -7.94 -12.19 28.05
N ALA A 66 -6.71 -11.77 28.40
CA ALA A 66 -5.85 -11.02 27.48
C ALA A 66 -5.57 -11.82 26.18
N SER A 67 -5.44 -13.14 26.32
CA SER A 67 -5.25 -14.06 25.20
C SER A 67 -6.46 -14.08 24.25
N ASP A 68 -7.68 -14.19 24.79
CA ASP A 68 -8.90 -14.15 23.96
C ASP A 68 -9.08 -12.78 23.29
N ALA A 69 -8.79 -11.70 24.02
CA ALA A 69 -8.84 -10.35 23.47
C ALA A 69 -7.87 -10.21 22.27
N GLN A 70 -6.64 -10.68 22.42
CA GLN A 70 -5.64 -10.65 21.35
C GLN A 70 -6.06 -11.46 20.12
N ILE A 71 -6.59 -12.66 20.29
CA ILE A 71 -7.07 -13.50 19.20
C ILE A 71 -8.26 -12.86 18.50
N ARG A 72 -9.24 -12.31 19.25
CA ARG A 72 -10.40 -11.62 18.68
C ARG A 72 -10.03 -10.36 17.90
N LEU A 73 -9.11 -9.56 18.40
CA LEU A 73 -8.60 -8.38 17.71
C LEU A 73 -7.81 -8.78 16.46
N GLY A 74 -7.05 -9.87 16.52
CA GLY A 74 -6.41 -10.46 15.34
C GLY A 74 -7.41 -10.92 14.29
N PHE A 75 -8.56 -11.47 14.71
CA PHE A 75 -9.66 -11.82 13.80
C PHE A 75 -10.27 -10.56 13.13
N ILE A 76 -10.54 -9.50 13.90
CA ILE A 76 -11.03 -8.22 13.36
C ILE A 76 -10.06 -7.70 12.27
N ALA A 77 -8.76 -7.71 12.56
CA ALA A 77 -7.74 -7.29 11.62
C ALA A 77 -7.74 -8.14 10.34
N SER A 78 -7.84 -9.47 10.49
CA SER A 78 -7.90 -10.42 9.37
C SER A 78 -9.10 -10.16 8.46
N VAL A 79 -10.31 -10.07 9.03
CA VAL A 79 -11.54 -9.82 8.26
C VAL A 79 -11.47 -8.44 7.57
N GLY A 80 -10.92 -7.43 8.26
CA GLY A 80 -10.69 -6.12 7.69
C GLY A 80 -9.74 -6.16 6.48
N THR A 81 -8.69 -6.99 6.52
CA THR A 81 -7.76 -7.14 5.40
C THR A 81 -8.44 -7.78 4.18
N VAL A 82 -9.30 -8.78 4.39
CA VAL A 82 -10.12 -9.36 3.31
C VAL A 82 -11.09 -8.32 2.75
N ALA A 83 -11.76 -7.54 3.62
CA ALA A 83 -12.66 -6.48 3.19
C ALA A 83 -11.91 -5.43 2.34
N TYR A 84 -10.70 -5.06 2.72
CA TYR A 84 -9.84 -4.16 1.95
C TYR A 84 -9.50 -4.75 0.58
N ALA A 85 -9.13 -6.03 0.50
CA ALA A 85 -8.84 -6.72 -0.75
C ALA A 85 -10.04 -6.72 -1.70
N LEU A 86 -11.22 -7.11 -1.19
CA LEU A 86 -12.48 -7.07 -1.95
C LEU A 86 -12.84 -5.66 -2.40
N GLY A 87 -12.66 -4.69 -1.50
CA GLY A 87 -12.89 -3.29 -1.79
C GLY A 87 -12.02 -2.74 -2.91
N LYS A 88 -10.77 -3.22 -3.07
CA LYS A 88 -9.89 -2.82 -4.18
C LYS A 88 -10.46 -3.18 -5.55
N PHE A 89 -11.06 -4.35 -5.70
CA PHE A 89 -11.71 -4.73 -6.97
C PHE A 89 -12.89 -3.83 -7.31
N VAL A 90 -13.71 -3.50 -6.31
CA VAL A 90 -14.88 -2.63 -6.49
C VAL A 90 -14.45 -1.17 -6.72
N SER A 91 -13.43 -0.70 -5.99
CA SER A 91 -12.98 0.69 -6.05
C SER A 91 -12.35 1.06 -7.39
N GLY A 92 -11.69 0.13 -8.07
CA GLY A 92 -11.19 0.32 -9.42
C GLY A 92 -12.32 0.62 -10.40
N ALA A 93 -13.37 -0.21 -10.39
CA ALA A 93 -14.56 -0.01 -11.21
C ALA A 93 -15.30 1.30 -10.87
N LEU A 94 -15.47 1.61 -9.59
CA LEU A 94 -16.10 2.86 -9.15
C LEU A 94 -15.29 4.11 -9.58
N ALA A 95 -13.96 4.05 -9.57
CA ALA A 95 -13.11 5.12 -10.05
C ALA A 95 -13.25 5.32 -11.57
N ASP A 96 -13.48 4.24 -12.32
CA ASP A 96 -13.64 4.31 -13.78
C ASP A 96 -15.03 4.78 -14.19
N LEU A 97 -16.08 4.39 -13.49
CA LEU A 97 -17.45 4.81 -13.73
C LEU A 97 -17.77 6.23 -13.20
N GLY A 98 -17.04 6.68 -12.17
CA GLY A 98 -17.20 7.97 -11.52
C GLY A 98 -16.04 8.92 -11.77
N THR A 99 -15.71 9.71 -10.74
CA THR A 99 -14.53 10.60 -10.73
C THR A 99 -13.53 10.15 -9.69
N GLY A 100 -12.22 10.31 -9.98
CA GLY A 100 -11.16 10.00 -9.03
C GLY A 100 -11.30 10.77 -7.72
N ARG A 101 -11.69 12.05 -7.81
CA ARG A 101 -11.91 12.93 -6.65
C ARG A 101 -13.04 12.42 -5.75
N ARG A 102 -14.17 12.02 -6.34
CA ARG A 102 -15.31 11.46 -5.57
C ARG A 102 -14.91 10.19 -4.83
N ASN A 103 -14.15 9.31 -5.53
CA ASN A 103 -13.68 8.07 -4.94
C ASN A 103 -12.68 8.34 -3.81
N PHE A 104 -11.73 9.24 -4.01
CA PHE A 104 -10.73 9.63 -3.01
C PHE A 104 -11.38 10.24 -1.75
N LEU A 105 -12.25 11.23 -1.92
CA LEU A 105 -12.94 11.89 -0.80
C LEU A 105 -13.98 10.99 -0.14
N GLY A 106 -14.69 10.17 -0.91
CA GLY A 106 -15.66 9.18 -0.38
C GLY A 106 -14.97 8.14 0.50
N GLY A 107 -13.80 7.69 0.08
CA GLY A 107 -12.97 6.81 0.91
C GLY A 107 -12.54 7.47 2.23
N MET A 108 -12.13 8.75 2.21
CA MET A 108 -11.80 9.50 3.43
C MET A 108 -13.02 9.63 4.34
N ALA A 109 -14.17 10.06 3.80
CA ALA A 109 -15.40 10.22 4.56
C ALA A 109 -15.87 8.92 5.22
N GLY A 110 -15.89 7.82 4.46
CA GLY A 110 -16.25 6.50 5.01
C GLY A 110 -15.27 6.04 6.08
N SER A 111 -13.96 6.25 5.88
CA SER A 111 -12.95 5.94 6.90
C SER A 111 -13.18 6.71 8.20
N VAL A 112 -13.47 8.01 8.13
CA VAL A 112 -13.81 8.84 9.30
C VAL A 112 -15.03 8.30 10.03
N VAL A 113 -16.13 8.05 9.31
CA VAL A 113 -17.38 7.58 9.91
C VAL A 113 -17.18 6.26 10.64
N PHE A 114 -16.55 5.28 10.00
CA PHE A 114 -16.35 3.97 10.60
C PHE A 114 -15.29 3.96 11.72
N THR A 115 -14.31 4.86 11.67
CA THR A 115 -13.38 5.08 12.81
C THR A 115 -14.11 5.65 14.02
N ILE A 116 -15.03 6.60 13.84
CA ILE A 116 -15.87 7.14 14.92
C ILE A 116 -16.79 6.04 15.49
N ILE A 117 -17.44 5.25 14.62
CA ILE A 117 -18.31 4.14 15.06
C ILE A 117 -17.48 3.14 15.88
N PHE A 118 -16.26 2.82 15.46
CA PHE A 118 -15.35 1.94 16.24
C PHE A 118 -15.05 2.53 17.62
N ALA A 119 -14.69 3.81 17.69
CA ALA A 119 -14.37 4.50 18.95
C ALA A 119 -15.54 4.55 19.94
N MET A 120 -16.77 4.69 19.41
CA MET A 120 -17.99 4.76 20.22
C MET A 120 -18.55 3.39 20.61
N SER A 121 -18.07 2.32 19.99
CA SER A 121 -18.60 0.97 20.24
C SER A 121 -18.11 0.39 21.56
N GLY A 122 -18.88 -0.56 22.09
CA GLY A 122 -18.56 -1.29 23.34
C GLY A 122 -18.55 -2.81 23.17
N GLY A 123 -18.75 -3.33 21.95
CA GLY A 123 -18.90 -4.77 21.75
C GLY A 123 -18.22 -5.30 20.48
N PHE A 124 -17.74 -6.54 20.56
CA PHE A 124 -17.01 -7.23 19.49
C PHE A 124 -17.71 -7.20 18.11
N PRO A 125 -19.05 -7.42 17.98
CA PRO A 125 -19.71 -7.37 16.68
C PRO A 125 -19.62 -5.98 16.03
N ILE A 126 -19.81 -4.91 16.81
CA ILE A 126 -19.77 -3.53 16.30
C ILE A 126 -18.32 -3.15 15.94
N PHE A 127 -17.33 -3.54 16.75
CA PHE A 127 -15.91 -3.38 16.40
C PHE A 127 -15.59 -4.04 15.05
N THR A 128 -16.08 -5.27 14.85
CA THR A 128 -15.85 -6.02 13.61
C THR A 128 -16.48 -5.32 12.41
N LEU A 129 -17.75 -4.95 12.50
CA LEU A 129 -18.47 -4.27 11.41
C LEU A 129 -17.87 -2.89 11.10
N ALA A 130 -17.52 -2.12 12.14
CA ALA A 130 -16.87 -0.83 11.97
C ALA A 130 -15.51 -0.96 11.28
N TRP A 131 -14.71 -1.96 11.67
CA TRP A 131 -13.42 -2.19 11.04
C TRP A 131 -13.54 -2.67 9.60
N ILE A 132 -14.48 -3.55 9.28
CA ILE A 132 -14.80 -3.97 7.91
C ILE A 132 -15.19 -2.75 7.07
N GLY A 133 -16.09 -1.91 7.56
CA GLY A 133 -16.52 -0.69 6.86
C GLY A 133 -15.35 0.27 6.64
N ASN A 134 -14.55 0.54 7.68
CA ASN A 134 -13.34 1.36 7.56
C ASN A 134 -12.42 0.85 6.45
N ARG A 135 -12.10 -0.44 6.44
CA ARG A 135 -11.18 -1.05 5.48
C ARG A 135 -11.74 -1.06 4.04
N LEU A 136 -13.05 -1.27 3.87
CA LEU A 136 -13.72 -1.16 2.58
C LEU A 136 -13.59 0.24 1.98
N PHE A 137 -13.88 1.28 2.77
CA PHE A 137 -13.77 2.65 2.30
C PHE A 137 -12.32 3.07 2.06
N GLN A 138 -11.37 2.63 2.89
CA GLN A 138 -9.94 2.90 2.68
C GLN A 138 -9.42 2.34 1.34
N SER A 139 -10.00 1.26 0.83
CA SER A 139 -9.59 0.68 -0.45
C SER A 139 -9.77 1.63 -1.63
N GLN A 140 -10.66 2.62 -1.51
CA GLN A 140 -10.96 3.61 -2.56
C GLN A 140 -9.86 4.66 -2.72
N GLY A 141 -9.06 4.90 -1.68
CA GLY A 141 -8.07 5.99 -1.66
C GLY A 141 -7.05 5.90 -2.78
N TRP A 142 -6.43 4.73 -2.96
CA TRP A 142 -5.39 4.54 -3.98
C TRP A 142 -5.94 4.65 -5.42
N ALA A 143 -7.09 4.04 -5.70
CA ALA A 143 -7.70 4.10 -7.03
C ALA A 143 -8.08 5.53 -7.41
N GLY A 144 -8.65 6.29 -6.47
CA GLY A 144 -8.97 7.70 -6.65
C GLY A 144 -7.72 8.56 -6.91
N LEU A 145 -6.66 8.36 -6.12
CA LEU A 145 -5.38 9.04 -6.26
C LEU A 145 -4.75 8.79 -7.64
N VAL A 146 -4.65 7.54 -8.08
CA VAL A 146 -4.09 7.16 -9.38
C VAL A 146 -4.88 7.81 -10.51
N LYS A 147 -6.21 7.82 -10.43
CA LYS A 147 -7.07 8.43 -11.46
C LYS A 147 -6.90 9.95 -11.54
N ILE A 148 -6.82 10.66 -10.42
CA ILE A 148 -6.55 12.10 -10.42
C ILE A 148 -5.16 12.37 -10.99
N SER A 149 -4.15 11.60 -10.54
CA SER A 149 -2.77 11.77 -11.01
C SER A 149 -2.65 11.56 -12.52
N SER A 150 -3.34 10.58 -13.09
CA SER A 150 -3.33 10.33 -14.55
C SER A 150 -3.96 11.46 -15.37
N ARG A 151 -4.83 12.27 -14.76
CA ARG A 151 -5.46 13.43 -15.42
C ARG A 151 -4.69 14.72 -15.24
N TRP A 152 -3.83 14.82 -14.22
CA TRP A 152 -3.07 16.03 -13.92
C TRP A 152 -1.67 16.04 -14.50
N PHE A 153 -1.04 14.88 -14.61
CA PHE A 153 0.39 14.80 -14.95
C PHE A 153 0.59 14.18 -16.33
N SER A 154 1.44 14.83 -17.14
CA SER A 154 1.83 14.32 -18.44
C SER A 154 2.61 13.01 -18.29
N TYR A 155 2.61 12.19 -19.34
CA TYR A 155 3.32 10.91 -19.36
C TYR A 155 4.80 11.01 -18.93
N SER A 156 5.48 12.08 -19.36
CA SER A 156 6.90 12.31 -19.04
C SER A 156 7.18 12.59 -17.56
N THR A 157 6.20 13.12 -16.82
CA THR A 157 6.34 13.49 -15.39
C THR A 157 5.60 12.55 -14.45
N TYR A 158 4.65 11.77 -14.98
CA TYR A 158 3.78 10.89 -14.19
C TYR A 158 4.55 9.92 -13.29
N GLY A 159 5.58 9.25 -13.83
CA GLY A 159 6.38 8.30 -13.09
C GLY A 159 7.06 8.92 -11.87
N SER A 160 7.69 10.08 -12.04
CA SER A 160 8.36 10.80 -10.94
C SER A 160 7.38 11.28 -9.86
N VAL A 161 6.23 11.81 -10.28
CA VAL A 161 5.20 12.25 -9.33
C VAL A 161 4.62 11.06 -8.57
N MET A 162 4.32 9.96 -9.25
CA MET A 162 3.80 8.75 -8.60
C MET A 162 4.81 8.12 -7.64
N ALA A 163 6.12 8.21 -7.93
CA ALA A 163 7.16 7.77 -7.00
C ALA A 163 7.13 8.59 -5.71
N VAL A 164 7.08 9.94 -5.81
CA VAL A 164 6.98 10.83 -4.63
C VAL A 164 5.68 10.60 -3.86
N VAL A 165 4.55 10.50 -4.55
CA VAL A 165 3.25 10.26 -3.92
C VAL A 165 3.21 8.88 -3.27
N SER A 166 3.85 7.87 -3.87
CA SER A 166 3.93 6.54 -3.27
C SER A 166 4.73 6.51 -1.97
N LEU A 167 5.76 7.35 -1.81
CA LEU A 167 6.48 7.46 -0.54
C LEU A 167 5.61 8.00 0.59
N SER A 168 4.55 8.75 0.27
CA SER A 168 3.64 9.33 1.27
C SER A 168 2.97 8.28 2.15
N PHE A 169 2.78 7.05 1.66
CA PHE A 169 2.17 6.01 2.49
C PHE A 169 3.10 5.47 3.57
N LEU A 170 4.40 5.39 3.33
CA LEU A 170 5.37 4.90 4.32
C LEU A 170 5.74 5.99 5.34
N PHE A 171 6.12 7.16 4.85
CA PHE A 171 6.40 8.30 5.73
C PHE A 171 5.14 8.80 6.45
N GLY A 172 3.99 8.77 5.76
CA GLY A 172 2.70 9.10 6.36
C GLY A 172 2.34 8.15 7.50
N ASP A 173 2.51 6.83 7.33
CA ASP A 173 2.27 5.85 8.40
C ASP A 173 3.21 6.10 9.59
N ALA A 174 4.50 6.35 9.34
CA ALA A 174 5.47 6.65 10.39
C ALA A 174 5.09 7.90 11.20
N ILE A 175 4.71 8.98 10.51
CA ILE A 175 4.28 10.23 11.14
C ILE A 175 2.99 10.03 11.94
N CYS A 176 2.01 9.31 11.39
CA CYS A 176 0.75 9.02 12.08
C CYS A 176 0.98 8.23 13.38
N ARG A 177 1.82 7.20 13.33
CA ARG A 177 2.18 6.40 14.53
C ARG A 177 2.87 7.27 15.57
N TRP A 178 3.82 8.11 15.16
CA TRP A 178 4.51 9.02 16.07
C TRP A 178 3.54 10.03 16.69
N MET A 179 2.66 10.66 15.93
CA MET A 179 1.67 11.61 16.47
C MET A 179 0.72 10.93 17.46
N MET A 180 0.19 9.76 17.13
CA MET A 180 -0.69 9.00 18.04
C MET A 180 0.06 8.58 19.31
N SER A 181 1.34 8.24 19.22
CA SER A 181 2.16 7.89 20.38
C SER A 181 2.33 9.07 21.36
N GLN A 182 2.44 10.30 20.83
CA GLN A 182 2.51 11.51 21.68
C GLN A 182 1.20 11.70 22.47
N LEU A 183 0.05 11.46 21.85
CA LEU A 183 -1.24 11.53 22.56
C LEU A 183 -1.31 10.51 23.70
N MET A 184 -0.88 9.27 23.45
CA MET A 184 -0.84 8.22 24.48
C MET A 184 0.13 8.59 25.61
N ALA A 185 1.27 9.20 25.29
CA ALA A 185 2.24 9.67 26.27
C ALA A 185 1.66 10.77 27.20
N HIS A 186 0.70 11.55 26.72
CA HIS A 186 -0.04 12.55 27.50
C HIS A 186 -1.31 11.98 28.17
N GLY A 187 -1.45 10.65 28.23
CA GLY A 187 -2.56 9.99 28.94
C GLY A 187 -3.88 9.90 28.16
N VAL A 188 -3.86 10.18 26.85
CA VAL A 188 -5.04 10.01 26.00
C VAL A 188 -5.29 8.51 25.81
N GLY A 189 -6.44 8.03 26.26
CA GLY A 189 -6.84 6.63 26.10
C GLY A 189 -7.14 6.25 24.65
N TRP A 190 -7.26 4.95 24.37
CA TRP A 190 -7.40 4.42 23.01
C TRP A 190 -8.58 5.02 22.22
N ARG A 191 -9.72 5.32 22.86
CA ARG A 191 -10.85 5.99 22.21
C ARG A 191 -10.48 7.41 21.74
N GLY A 192 -9.72 8.15 22.55
CA GLY A 192 -9.24 9.48 22.20
C GLY A 192 -8.30 9.45 21.00
N VAL A 193 -7.46 8.43 20.88
CA VAL A 193 -6.59 8.25 19.70
C VAL A 193 -7.41 8.03 18.43
N PHE A 194 -8.48 7.24 18.47
CA PHE A 194 -9.39 7.06 17.34
C PHE A 194 -10.13 8.35 16.96
N PHE A 195 -10.61 9.13 17.94
CA PHE A 195 -11.23 10.43 17.67
C PHE A 195 -10.25 11.42 17.08
N PHE A 196 -9.01 11.44 17.55
CA PHE A 196 -7.95 12.24 16.96
C PHE A 196 -7.67 11.82 15.51
N ALA A 197 -7.55 10.52 15.25
CA ALA A 197 -7.35 9.97 13.90
C ALA A 197 -8.46 10.40 12.94
N ALA A 198 -9.72 10.29 13.38
CA ALA A 198 -10.88 10.74 12.62
C ALA A 198 -10.87 12.24 12.39
N ALA A 199 -10.54 13.05 13.41
CA ALA A 199 -10.45 14.50 13.30
C ALA A 199 -9.33 14.93 12.33
N ALA A 200 -8.15 14.34 12.44
CA ALA A 200 -7.02 14.62 11.54
C ALA A 200 -7.37 14.30 10.08
N LEU A 201 -7.96 13.13 9.83
CA LEU A 201 -8.40 12.77 8.49
C LEU A 201 -9.53 13.68 8.00
N THR A 202 -10.43 14.13 8.87
CA THR A 202 -11.50 15.09 8.52
C THR A 202 -10.92 16.43 8.07
N VAL A 203 -9.94 16.97 8.78
CA VAL A 203 -9.26 18.22 8.39
C VAL A 203 -8.62 18.07 7.01
N LEU A 204 -7.90 16.97 6.77
CA LEU A 204 -7.28 16.70 5.47
C LEU A 204 -8.33 16.46 4.38
N MET A 205 -9.44 15.81 4.69
CA MET A 205 -10.56 15.62 3.77
C MET A 205 -11.19 16.96 3.37
N LEU A 206 -11.47 17.85 4.33
CA LEU A 206 -12.03 19.15 4.06
C LEU A 206 -11.05 20.03 3.24
N THR A 207 -9.77 19.97 3.54
CA THR A 207 -8.73 20.64 2.75
C THR A 207 -8.75 20.15 1.30
N ASN A 208 -8.79 18.82 1.09
CA ASN A 208 -8.87 18.24 -0.24
C ASN A 208 -10.23 18.54 -0.92
N LEU A 209 -11.33 18.58 -0.17
CA LEU A 209 -12.66 18.94 -0.69
C LEU A 209 -12.66 20.35 -1.29
N VAL A 210 -11.99 21.30 -0.65
CA VAL A 210 -11.93 22.71 -1.10
C VAL A 210 -10.91 22.89 -2.22
N LEU A 211 -9.72 22.33 -2.08
CA LEU A 211 -8.57 22.66 -2.92
C LEU A 211 -8.34 21.68 -4.08
N LEU A 212 -8.59 20.38 -3.89
CA LEU A 212 -8.32 19.37 -4.90
C LEU A 212 -9.33 19.48 -6.06
N ARG A 213 -8.85 19.45 -7.28
CA ARG A 213 -9.66 19.42 -8.50
C ARG A 213 -9.43 18.14 -9.26
N GLU A 214 -10.44 17.71 -10.02
CA GLU A 214 -10.39 16.47 -10.80
C GLU A 214 -9.45 16.59 -12.00
N LYS A 215 -9.43 17.78 -12.62
CA LYS A 215 -8.74 18.04 -13.88
C LYS A 215 -8.04 19.40 -13.85
N PRO A 216 -6.92 19.57 -14.56
CA PRO A 216 -6.22 20.84 -14.65
C PRO A 216 -7.05 21.92 -15.36
N GLU A 217 -7.99 21.55 -16.24
CA GLU A 217 -8.87 22.49 -16.94
C GLU A 217 -9.78 23.26 -15.98
N GLU A 218 -10.14 22.67 -14.82
CA GLU A 218 -10.91 23.34 -13.75
C GLU A 218 -10.13 24.51 -13.11
N ARG A 219 -8.84 24.62 -13.41
CA ARG A 219 -7.94 25.70 -13.00
C ARG A 219 -7.42 26.53 -14.19
N GLY A 220 -8.06 26.40 -15.35
CA GLY A 220 -7.65 27.11 -16.57
C GLY A 220 -6.32 26.64 -17.18
N LEU A 221 -5.88 25.44 -16.80
CA LEU A 221 -4.67 24.84 -17.35
C LEU A 221 -5.04 23.90 -18.52
N PRO A 222 -4.16 23.76 -19.53
CA PRO A 222 -4.41 22.84 -20.63
C PRO A 222 -4.35 21.38 -20.17
N ALA A 223 -5.10 20.50 -20.83
CA ALA A 223 -5.05 19.05 -20.61
C ALA A 223 -3.60 18.52 -20.73
N PRO A 224 -3.18 17.53 -19.92
CA PRO A 224 -1.87 16.94 -20.02
C PRO A 224 -1.69 16.20 -21.35
N GLU A 225 -0.45 16.05 -21.77
CA GLU A 225 -0.14 15.22 -22.93
C GLU A 225 -0.55 13.76 -22.65
N VAL A 226 -1.42 13.24 -23.51
CA VAL A 226 -1.86 11.85 -23.45
C VAL A 226 -0.68 10.96 -23.84
N ASN A 227 -0.50 9.85 -23.13
CA ASN A 227 0.49 8.85 -23.51
C ASN A 227 0.20 8.37 -24.93
N PRO A 228 1.09 8.57 -25.92
CA PRO A 228 0.88 8.13 -27.29
C PRO A 228 0.74 6.60 -27.41
N ARG A 229 1.13 5.86 -26.37
CA ARG A 229 0.95 4.41 -26.24
C ARG A 229 -0.32 4.01 -25.49
N ASN A 230 -1.20 4.97 -25.17
CA ASN A 230 -2.46 4.67 -24.50
C ASN A 230 -3.36 3.85 -25.43
N VAL A 231 -3.55 2.59 -25.11
CA VAL A 231 -4.40 1.64 -25.87
C VAL A 231 -5.86 2.11 -25.99
N TYR A 232 -6.26 3.10 -25.21
CA TYR A 232 -7.60 3.70 -25.21
C TYR A 232 -7.68 5.04 -25.94
N ALA A 233 -6.55 5.65 -26.34
CA ALA A 233 -6.54 6.92 -27.06
C ALA A 233 -7.23 6.82 -28.43
N ASP A 234 -7.06 5.69 -29.14
CA ASP A 234 -7.70 5.44 -30.45
C ASP A 234 -9.19 5.09 -30.34
N LYS A 235 -9.71 4.83 -29.15
CA LYS A 235 -11.11 4.38 -28.94
C LYS A 235 -12.10 5.46 -28.58
N GLU A 236 -11.65 6.65 -28.24
CA GLU A 236 -12.55 7.82 -28.18
C GLU A 236 -12.96 8.29 -29.60
N HIS A 237 -12.21 7.88 -30.66
CA HIS A 237 -12.47 8.24 -32.05
C HIS A 237 -12.91 7.07 -32.92
N ALA A 238 -12.91 5.84 -32.42
CA ALA A 238 -13.34 4.66 -33.19
C ALA A 238 -14.51 3.94 -32.49
N VAL A 239 -15.72 4.34 -32.83
CA VAL A 239 -16.94 3.53 -32.63
C VAL A 239 -16.76 2.25 -33.46
N GLY A 240 -16.36 1.12 -32.82
CA GLY A 240 -16.25 -0.17 -33.52
C GLY A 240 -15.15 -1.12 -33.04
N GLY A 241 -14.29 -0.73 -32.11
CA GLY A 241 -13.22 -1.59 -31.64
C GLY A 241 -13.71 -2.75 -30.75
N LYS A 242 -13.59 -4.01 -31.21
CA LYS A 242 -13.86 -5.24 -30.45
C LYS A 242 -13.13 -5.16 -29.11
N ARG A 243 -13.86 -5.16 -27.98
CA ARG A 243 -13.29 -5.32 -26.62
C ARG A 243 -12.34 -6.51 -26.65
N ALA A 244 -11.07 -6.29 -26.33
CA ALA A 244 -10.15 -7.40 -26.17
C ALA A 244 -10.80 -8.37 -25.17
N LYS A 245 -11.01 -9.62 -25.59
CA LYS A 245 -11.65 -10.62 -24.71
C LYS A 245 -10.78 -10.73 -23.46
N VAL A 246 -11.35 -10.54 -22.28
CA VAL A 246 -10.66 -10.61 -20.98
C VAL A 246 -9.79 -11.87 -20.90
N GLY A 247 -10.24 -12.98 -21.49
CA GLY A 247 -9.45 -14.22 -21.59
C GLY A 247 -8.16 -14.10 -22.40
N ALA A 248 -8.07 -13.19 -23.36
CA ALA A 248 -6.84 -12.97 -24.13
C ALA A 248 -5.74 -12.26 -23.31
N ILE A 249 -6.14 -11.50 -22.28
CA ILE A 249 -5.20 -10.85 -21.35
C ILE A 249 -4.84 -11.82 -20.21
N LEU A 250 -5.82 -12.54 -19.68
CA LEU A 250 -5.62 -13.43 -18.51
C LEU A 250 -4.85 -14.69 -18.86
N ARG A 251 -5.12 -15.34 -20.00
CA ARG A 251 -4.52 -16.63 -20.35
C ARG A 251 -2.99 -16.62 -20.35
N PRO A 252 -2.27 -15.65 -20.96
CA PRO A 252 -0.82 -15.62 -20.92
C PRO A 252 -0.26 -15.44 -19.49
N LEU A 253 -0.91 -14.64 -18.65
CA LEU A 253 -0.52 -14.46 -17.25
C LEU A 253 -0.69 -15.74 -16.44
N LEU A 254 -1.88 -16.34 -16.52
CA LEU A 254 -2.23 -17.54 -15.74
C LEU A 254 -1.47 -18.81 -16.16
N THR A 255 -0.94 -18.85 -17.40
CA THR A 255 -0.10 -19.95 -17.89
C THR A 255 1.39 -19.74 -17.62
N SER A 256 1.80 -18.55 -17.17
CA SER A 256 3.20 -18.23 -16.92
C SER A 256 3.65 -18.72 -15.54
N PHE A 257 4.62 -19.66 -15.52
CA PHE A 257 5.26 -20.11 -14.28
C PHE A 257 5.89 -18.95 -13.50
N ALA A 258 6.62 -18.07 -14.18
CA ALA A 258 7.28 -16.93 -13.56
C ALA A 258 6.27 -15.96 -12.91
N PHE A 259 5.11 -15.78 -13.52
CA PHE A 259 4.03 -14.95 -12.96
C PHE A 259 3.51 -15.51 -11.63
N TRP A 260 3.29 -16.82 -11.56
CA TRP A 260 2.87 -17.48 -10.32
C TRP A 260 3.93 -17.41 -9.22
N MET A 261 5.22 -17.49 -9.59
CA MET A 261 6.29 -17.25 -8.61
C MET A 261 6.23 -15.85 -8.02
N VAL A 262 5.91 -14.82 -8.81
CA VAL A 262 5.71 -13.45 -8.30
C VAL A 262 4.47 -13.36 -7.40
N CYS A 263 3.39 -14.08 -7.70
CA CYS A 263 2.23 -14.15 -6.81
C CYS A 263 2.59 -14.79 -5.45
N VAL A 264 3.40 -15.87 -5.46
CA VAL A 264 3.89 -16.49 -4.21
C VAL A 264 4.84 -15.56 -3.44
N LEU A 265 5.72 -14.82 -4.13
CA LEU A 265 6.52 -13.78 -3.52
C LEU A 265 5.64 -12.72 -2.84
N ALA A 266 4.60 -12.26 -3.54
CA ALA A 266 3.65 -11.28 -3.01
C ALA A 266 2.92 -11.82 -1.76
N PHE A 267 2.55 -13.09 -1.76
CA PHE A 267 1.94 -13.74 -0.60
C PHE A 267 2.86 -13.70 0.63
N GLY A 268 4.10 -14.20 0.52
CA GLY A 268 5.03 -14.23 1.64
C GLY A 268 5.41 -12.83 2.15
N MET A 269 5.75 -11.92 1.23
CA MET A 269 6.16 -10.56 1.60
C MET A 269 5.00 -9.74 2.19
N THR A 270 3.77 -9.90 1.69
CA THR A 270 2.60 -9.21 2.26
C THR A 270 2.25 -9.76 3.63
N MET A 271 2.36 -11.08 3.84
CA MET A 271 2.16 -11.68 5.16
C MET A 271 3.08 -11.06 6.21
N LEU A 272 4.37 -10.97 5.92
CA LEU A 272 5.34 -10.33 6.79
C LEU A 272 5.00 -8.86 7.01
N ARG A 273 4.73 -8.10 5.94
CA ARG A 273 4.39 -6.68 6.03
C ARG A 273 3.17 -6.41 6.91
N GLU A 274 2.07 -7.11 6.67
CA GLU A 274 0.84 -6.94 7.45
C GLU A 274 1.02 -7.39 8.91
N THR A 275 1.83 -8.42 9.16
CA THR A 275 2.17 -8.84 10.53
C THR A 275 2.91 -7.73 11.27
N PHE A 276 3.96 -7.16 10.71
CA PHE A 276 4.70 -6.09 11.36
C PHE A 276 3.88 -4.81 11.48
N ASN A 277 3.08 -4.48 10.48
CA ASN A 277 2.18 -3.32 10.55
C ASN A 277 1.18 -3.43 11.70
N LEU A 278 0.68 -4.61 11.99
CA LEU A 278 -0.36 -4.83 13.00
C LEU A 278 0.24 -5.04 14.40
N TRP A 279 1.20 -5.96 14.53
CA TRP A 279 1.59 -6.53 15.82
C TRP A 279 2.81 -5.90 16.47
N THR A 280 3.56 -5.03 15.78
CA THR A 280 4.79 -4.46 16.34
C THR A 280 4.59 -3.73 17.66
N PRO A 281 3.55 -2.88 17.87
CA PRO A 281 3.33 -2.26 19.17
C PRO A 281 3.04 -3.29 20.25
N THR A 282 2.19 -4.30 19.97
CA THR A 282 1.85 -5.36 20.92
C THR A 282 3.07 -6.19 21.30
N TYR A 283 3.91 -6.55 20.32
CA TYR A 283 5.17 -7.23 20.59
C TYR A 283 6.08 -6.41 21.50
N PHE A 284 6.22 -5.11 21.26
CA PHE A 284 7.05 -4.25 22.10
C PHE A 284 6.53 -4.13 23.53
N VAL A 285 5.22 -4.09 23.72
CA VAL A 285 4.65 -4.06 25.08
C VAL A 285 4.80 -5.41 25.77
N GLN A 286 4.36 -6.49 25.13
CA GLN A 286 4.27 -7.82 25.78
C GLN A 286 5.64 -8.48 25.93
N PHE A 287 6.53 -8.33 24.97
CA PHE A 287 7.82 -9.03 24.95
C PHE A 287 8.98 -8.14 25.40
N ALA A 288 9.06 -6.91 24.87
CA ALA A 288 10.14 -6.00 25.23
C ALA A 288 9.86 -5.16 26.48
N GLY A 289 8.66 -5.25 27.06
CA GLY A 289 8.28 -4.54 28.30
C GLY A 289 8.18 -3.02 28.16
N LEU A 290 7.96 -2.51 26.94
CA LEU A 290 7.88 -1.07 26.70
C LEU A 290 6.51 -0.51 27.09
N ALA A 291 6.50 0.74 27.56
CA ALA A 291 5.24 1.47 27.72
C ALA A 291 4.50 1.59 26.39
N PRO A 292 3.15 1.54 26.35
CA PRO A 292 2.37 1.55 25.11
C PRO A 292 2.70 2.73 24.17
N SER A 293 2.87 3.94 24.72
CA SER A 293 3.25 5.12 23.94
C SER A 293 4.63 4.98 23.28
N LEU A 294 5.62 4.45 24.01
CA LEU A 294 6.96 4.21 23.48
C LEU A 294 6.95 3.08 22.44
N ALA A 295 6.17 2.02 22.67
CA ALA A 295 5.97 0.93 21.72
C ALA A 295 5.36 1.45 20.40
N ALA A 296 4.34 2.29 20.47
CA ALA A 296 3.74 2.95 19.32
C ALA A 296 4.75 3.83 18.54
N SER A 297 5.51 4.67 19.27
CA SER A 297 6.54 5.52 18.66
C SER A 297 7.64 4.70 17.96
N ARG A 298 8.18 3.67 18.63
CA ARG A 298 9.22 2.82 18.05
C ARG A 298 8.71 1.98 16.88
N SER A 299 7.42 1.64 16.84
CA SER A 299 6.83 0.94 15.70
C SER A 299 6.85 1.75 14.41
N ALA A 300 6.94 3.09 14.50
CA ALA A 300 7.09 3.97 13.35
C ALA A 300 8.39 3.73 12.57
N LEU A 301 9.40 3.13 13.19
CA LEU A 301 10.67 2.83 12.52
C LEU A 301 10.51 1.77 11.42
N PHE A 302 9.54 0.87 11.51
CA PHE A 302 9.27 -0.11 10.46
C PHE A 302 8.92 0.55 9.12
N PRO A 303 7.85 1.36 9.01
CA PRO A 303 7.54 2.03 7.74
C PRO A 303 8.55 3.14 7.39
N LEU A 304 9.17 3.82 8.37
CA LEU A 304 10.17 4.85 8.13
C LEU A 304 11.40 4.28 7.42
N CYS A 305 12.01 3.23 7.99
CA CYS A 305 13.16 2.55 7.38
C CYS A 305 12.80 1.89 6.06
N GLY A 306 11.56 1.42 5.93
CA GLY A 306 11.02 0.92 4.68
C GLY A 306 10.95 1.99 3.59
N GLY A 307 10.58 3.21 3.92
CA GLY A 307 10.57 4.34 2.98
C GLY A 307 11.96 4.65 2.43
N PHE A 308 12.98 4.69 3.30
CA PHE A 308 14.37 4.84 2.86
C PHE A 308 14.84 3.65 2.01
N SER A 309 14.42 2.43 2.35
CA SER A 309 14.75 1.24 1.55
C SER A 309 14.17 1.31 0.14
N VAL A 310 12.93 1.76 -0.02
CA VAL A 310 12.30 1.91 -1.35
C VAL A 310 13.10 2.84 -2.24
N LEU A 311 13.60 3.97 -1.70
CA LEU A 311 14.46 4.89 -2.44
C LEU A 311 15.79 4.24 -2.84
N LEU A 312 16.46 3.61 -1.89
CA LEU A 312 17.75 2.98 -2.11
C LEU A 312 17.66 1.82 -3.11
N VAL A 313 16.66 0.96 -2.93
CA VAL A 313 16.45 -0.24 -3.75
C VAL A 313 16.06 0.15 -5.17
N GLY A 314 15.25 1.21 -5.36
CA GLY A 314 14.98 1.78 -6.69
C GLY A 314 16.27 2.15 -7.42
N PHE A 315 17.13 2.95 -6.78
CA PHE A 315 18.42 3.35 -7.35
C PHE A 315 19.39 2.17 -7.62
N LEU A 316 19.45 1.21 -6.70
CA LEU A 316 20.29 0.02 -6.86
C LEU A 316 19.81 -0.90 -7.99
N SER A 317 18.49 -1.02 -8.18
CA SER A 317 17.92 -1.79 -9.28
C SER A 317 18.41 -1.33 -10.64
N ASP A 318 18.43 -0.01 -10.85
CA ASP A 318 18.87 0.59 -12.12
C ASP A 318 20.37 0.31 -12.37
N LYS A 319 21.18 0.32 -11.31
CA LYS A 319 22.62 0.02 -11.42
C LYS A 319 22.95 -1.45 -11.63
N LEU A 320 22.17 -2.36 -11.06
CA LEU A 320 22.43 -3.80 -11.15
C LEU A 320 21.92 -4.43 -12.45
N GLY A 321 21.25 -3.65 -13.32
CA GLY A 321 20.78 -4.08 -14.63
C GLY A 321 19.63 -5.11 -14.58
N PRO A 322 19.43 -5.92 -15.64
CA PRO A 322 18.22 -6.73 -15.85
C PRO A 322 17.90 -7.72 -14.73
N ASN A 323 18.90 -8.22 -14.02
CA ASN A 323 18.74 -9.16 -12.89
C ASN A 323 18.70 -8.47 -11.52
N GLY A 324 18.84 -7.15 -11.48
CA GLY A 324 18.96 -6.37 -10.23
C GLY A 324 17.79 -6.56 -9.28
N ARG A 325 16.55 -6.53 -9.80
CA ARG A 325 15.33 -6.69 -9.01
C ARG A 325 15.29 -8.03 -8.29
N ASN A 326 15.57 -9.13 -8.99
CA ASN A 326 15.55 -10.47 -8.38
C ASN A 326 16.66 -10.62 -7.33
N THR A 327 17.84 -10.08 -7.59
CA THR A 327 18.94 -10.09 -6.63
C THR A 327 18.55 -9.34 -5.35
N LEU A 328 17.95 -8.15 -5.48
CA LEU A 328 17.51 -7.35 -4.34
C LEU A 328 16.37 -8.01 -3.55
N ILE A 329 15.45 -8.72 -4.22
CA ILE A 329 14.39 -9.51 -3.56
C ILE A 329 15.02 -10.64 -2.74
N VAL A 330 15.92 -11.44 -3.33
CA VAL A 330 16.57 -12.55 -2.62
C VAL A 330 17.42 -12.03 -1.45
N THR A 331 18.23 -10.99 -1.66
CA THR A 331 19.06 -10.39 -0.60
C THR A 331 18.20 -9.82 0.52
N GLY A 332 17.16 -9.07 0.18
CA GLY A 332 16.23 -8.48 1.17
C GLY A 332 15.52 -9.55 1.99
N MET A 333 14.99 -10.60 1.34
CA MET A 333 14.28 -11.68 2.05
C MET A 333 15.24 -12.55 2.89
N THR A 334 16.47 -12.78 2.44
CA THR A 334 17.50 -13.47 3.23
C THR A 334 17.88 -12.63 4.46
N GLY A 335 18.10 -11.32 4.29
CA GLY A 335 18.36 -10.40 5.40
C GLY A 335 17.19 -10.34 6.38
N CYS A 336 15.96 -10.32 5.88
CA CYS A 336 14.75 -10.39 6.70
C CYS A 336 14.69 -11.70 7.50
N THR A 337 15.02 -12.84 6.89
CA THR A 337 15.10 -14.14 7.58
C THR A 337 16.10 -14.10 8.73
N VAL A 338 17.29 -13.55 8.51
CA VAL A 338 18.31 -13.41 9.56
C VAL A 338 17.78 -12.53 10.70
N CYS A 339 17.19 -11.38 10.39
CA CYS A 339 16.61 -10.50 11.41
C CYS A 339 15.52 -11.21 12.23
N LEU A 340 14.64 -11.98 11.59
CA LEU A 340 13.56 -12.72 12.25
C LEU A 340 14.10 -13.84 13.15
N VAL A 341 15.13 -14.57 12.74
CA VAL A 341 15.81 -15.56 13.58
C VAL A 341 16.47 -14.88 14.80
N LEU A 342 17.10 -13.72 14.59
CA LEU A 342 17.67 -12.94 15.70
C LEU A 342 16.59 -12.44 16.65
N MET A 343 15.43 -11.99 16.15
CA MET A 343 14.28 -11.63 16.98
C MET A 343 13.80 -12.80 17.85
N GLY A 344 13.81 -14.02 17.32
CA GLY A 344 13.51 -15.24 18.06
C GLY A 344 14.53 -15.58 19.15
N ARG A 345 15.70 -14.94 19.18
CA ARG A 345 16.78 -15.16 20.17
C ARG A 345 16.92 -14.03 21.19
N VAL A 346 16.24 -12.92 21.01
CA VAL A 346 16.27 -11.80 21.97
C VAL A 346 15.73 -12.29 23.32
N PRO A 347 16.38 -11.94 24.47
CA PRO A 347 15.86 -12.26 25.80
C PRO A 347 14.55 -11.50 26.10
N ASP A 348 13.65 -12.14 26.84
CA ASP A 348 12.41 -11.51 27.32
C ASP A 348 12.78 -10.37 28.28
N HIS A 349 12.10 -9.24 28.16
CA HIS A 349 12.25 -8.04 29.00
C HIS A 349 13.67 -7.46 29.12
N GLY A 350 14.66 -8.02 28.41
CA GLY A 350 16.08 -7.64 28.57
C GLY A 350 16.74 -7.09 27.30
N GLY A 351 16.03 -7.01 26.19
CA GLY A 351 16.65 -6.74 24.89
C GLY A 351 17.10 -5.30 24.62
N GLY A 352 16.81 -4.34 25.48
CA GLY A 352 17.19 -2.95 25.30
C GLY A 352 16.70 -2.37 23.97
N TRP A 353 17.63 -1.93 23.11
CA TRP A 353 17.35 -1.42 21.77
C TRP A 353 17.26 -2.52 20.68
N ALA A 354 17.70 -3.74 20.97
CA ALA A 354 17.78 -4.81 19.97
C ALA A 354 16.45 -5.12 19.27
N PRO A 355 15.29 -5.28 19.99
CA PRO A 355 14.00 -5.46 19.33
C PRO A 355 13.67 -4.33 18.35
N THR A 356 13.92 -3.09 18.74
CA THR A 356 13.64 -1.89 17.94
C THR A 356 14.49 -1.84 16.67
N VAL A 357 15.79 -2.11 16.79
CA VAL A 357 16.72 -2.14 15.67
C VAL A 357 16.35 -3.26 14.70
N LEU A 358 16.02 -4.45 15.22
CA LEU A 358 15.62 -5.58 14.37
C LEU A 358 14.33 -5.31 13.62
N VAL A 359 13.34 -4.68 14.23
CA VAL A 359 12.09 -4.25 13.56
C VAL A 359 12.38 -3.25 12.45
N ALA A 360 13.25 -2.27 12.70
CA ALA A 360 13.67 -1.28 11.70
C ALA A 360 14.40 -1.95 10.52
N LEU A 361 15.28 -2.91 10.80
CA LEU A 361 16.00 -3.68 9.79
C LEU A 361 15.05 -4.57 8.98
N VAL A 362 14.06 -5.21 9.61
CA VAL A 362 13.02 -5.96 8.88
C VAL A 362 12.26 -5.03 7.94
N GLY A 363 11.86 -3.83 8.38
CA GLY A 363 11.23 -2.83 7.52
C GLY A 363 12.10 -2.45 6.32
N PHE A 364 13.40 -2.22 6.59
CA PHE A 364 14.36 -1.89 5.54
C PHE A 364 14.58 -3.04 4.55
N MET A 365 14.75 -4.26 5.02
CA MET A 365 15.01 -5.44 4.16
C MET A 365 13.78 -5.86 3.36
N LEU A 366 12.57 -5.66 3.89
CA LEU A 366 11.31 -6.13 3.30
C LEU A 366 10.69 -5.13 2.32
N LEU A 367 10.52 -3.85 2.74
CA LEU A 367 9.63 -2.92 2.04
C LEU A 367 10.21 -2.37 0.74
N GLY A 368 11.55 -2.25 0.64
CA GLY A 368 12.22 -1.91 -0.62
C GLY A 368 11.93 -2.93 -1.72
N PRO A 369 12.32 -4.20 -1.55
CA PRO A 369 11.99 -5.26 -2.50
C PRO A 369 10.49 -5.45 -2.74
N TYR A 370 9.65 -5.31 -1.71
CA TYR A 370 8.20 -5.38 -1.82
C TYR A 370 7.62 -4.40 -2.86
N SER A 371 8.21 -3.22 -2.97
CA SER A 371 7.73 -2.18 -3.89
C SER A 371 7.76 -2.58 -5.37
N TYR A 372 8.57 -3.58 -5.74
CA TYR A 372 8.63 -4.05 -7.12
C TYR A 372 7.42 -4.88 -7.56
N LEU A 373 6.78 -5.59 -6.63
CA LEU A 373 5.83 -6.66 -6.97
C LEU A 373 4.63 -6.17 -7.79
N ALA A 374 3.85 -5.25 -7.23
CA ALA A 374 2.69 -4.69 -7.91
C ALA A 374 3.03 -3.51 -8.86
N GLY A 375 4.28 -3.05 -8.82
CA GLY A 375 4.80 -1.99 -9.68
C GLY A 375 5.53 -2.53 -10.91
N ALA A 376 6.85 -2.54 -10.84
CA ALA A 376 7.71 -2.87 -11.98
C ALA A 376 7.51 -4.29 -12.52
N MET A 377 7.33 -5.30 -11.63
CA MET A 377 7.15 -6.68 -12.08
C MET A 377 5.80 -6.92 -12.76
N SER A 378 4.74 -6.24 -12.33
CA SER A 378 3.45 -6.31 -13.02
C SER A 378 3.52 -5.78 -14.45
N LEU A 379 4.36 -4.75 -14.68
CA LEU A 379 4.62 -4.21 -16.01
C LEU A 379 5.45 -5.19 -16.85
N ASP A 380 6.46 -5.83 -16.27
CA ASP A 380 7.30 -6.82 -16.96
C ASP A 380 6.46 -8.01 -17.49
N PHE A 381 5.45 -8.46 -16.74
CA PHE A 381 4.59 -9.59 -17.16
C PHE A 381 3.38 -9.17 -17.98
N GLY A 382 2.75 -8.07 -17.63
CA GLY A 382 1.51 -7.63 -18.26
C GLY A 382 1.71 -6.76 -19.49
N GLY A 383 2.92 -6.18 -19.65
CA GLY A 383 3.20 -5.19 -20.68
C GLY A 383 2.21 -4.01 -20.61
N GLU A 384 2.04 -3.29 -21.71
CA GLU A 384 1.12 -2.15 -21.78
C GLU A 384 -0.35 -2.56 -21.65
N ARG A 385 -0.71 -3.80 -22.06
CA ARG A 385 -2.11 -4.26 -22.13
C ARG A 385 -2.61 -4.98 -20.90
N GLY A 386 -1.72 -5.56 -20.11
CA GLY A 386 -2.09 -6.44 -18.99
C GLY A 386 -1.49 -6.07 -17.64
N SER A 387 -0.72 -4.98 -17.53
CA SER A 387 -0.03 -4.60 -16.29
C SER A 387 -0.98 -4.31 -15.13
N ALA A 388 -2.11 -3.64 -15.37
CA ALA A 388 -3.12 -3.38 -14.35
C ALA A 388 -3.76 -4.68 -13.84
N THR A 389 -4.06 -5.61 -14.74
CA THR A 389 -4.59 -6.94 -14.42
C THR A 389 -3.55 -7.76 -13.64
N ALA A 390 -2.30 -7.74 -14.11
CA ALA A 390 -1.18 -8.41 -13.41
C ALA A 390 -0.98 -7.85 -11.99
N ALA A 391 -0.95 -6.52 -11.84
CA ALA A 391 -0.84 -5.87 -10.53
C ALA A 391 -2.01 -6.25 -9.61
N GLY A 392 -3.24 -6.25 -10.13
CA GLY A 392 -4.42 -6.64 -9.37
C GLY A 392 -4.38 -8.08 -8.88
N ILE A 393 -3.91 -9.03 -9.71
CA ILE A 393 -3.76 -10.43 -9.31
C ILE A 393 -2.64 -10.58 -8.28
N ILE A 394 -1.47 -9.99 -8.50
CA ILE A 394 -0.33 -10.01 -7.56
C ILE A 394 -0.75 -9.43 -6.20
N ASP A 395 -1.38 -8.26 -6.19
CA ASP A 395 -1.89 -7.65 -4.95
C ASP A 395 -2.96 -8.53 -4.28
N GLY A 396 -3.90 -9.07 -5.06
CA GLY A 396 -4.96 -9.94 -4.56
C GLY A 396 -4.40 -11.17 -3.83
N PHE A 397 -3.42 -11.84 -4.44
CA PHE A 397 -2.70 -12.97 -3.79
C PHE A 397 -1.96 -12.52 -2.53
N GLY A 398 -1.32 -11.35 -2.55
CA GLY A 398 -0.67 -10.78 -1.38
C GLY A 398 -1.65 -10.59 -0.22
N TYR A 399 -2.81 -10.00 -0.47
CA TYR A 399 -3.80 -9.75 0.59
C TYR A 399 -4.52 -11.01 1.09
N LEU A 400 -4.53 -12.12 0.33
CA LEU A 400 -4.94 -13.43 0.88
C LEU A 400 -4.02 -13.85 2.05
N ALA A 401 -2.73 -13.56 1.96
CA ALA A 401 -1.80 -13.77 3.08
C ALA A 401 -2.08 -12.84 4.28
N GLY A 402 -2.63 -11.67 4.03
CA GLY A 402 -3.00 -10.73 5.09
C GLY A 402 -4.06 -11.28 6.06
N TRP A 403 -4.90 -12.23 5.63
CA TRP A 403 -5.77 -12.97 6.54
C TRP A 403 -4.96 -13.73 7.62
N LEU A 404 -3.88 -14.38 7.22
CA LEU A 404 -3.03 -15.15 8.13
C LEU A 404 -2.23 -14.24 9.09
N SER A 405 -1.89 -13.03 8.68
CA SER A 405 -1.12 -12.10 9.52
C SER A 405 -1.85 -11.64 10.78
N GLY A 406 -3.17 -11.63 10.78
CA GLY A 406 -3.97 -11.25 11.94
C GLY A 406 -4.15 -12.41 12.91
N VAL A 407 -5.17 -13.25 12.67
CA VAL A 407 -5.59 -14.29 13.62
C VAL A 407 -4.57 -15.40 13.82
N THR A 408 -3.86 -15.82 12.77
CA THR A 408 -2.89 -16.92 12.89
C THR A 408 -1.68 -16.50 13.71
N VAL A 409 -1.13 -15.32 13.44
CA VAL A 409 0.00 -14.79 14.23
C VAL A 409 -0.41 -14.53 15.67
N ALA A 410 -1.63 -14.02 15.91
CA ALA A 410 -2.16 -13.85 17.26
C ALA A 410 -2.17 -15.18 18.04
N ARG A 411 -2.70 -16.25 17.43
CA ARG A 411 -2.73 -17.59 18.07
C ARG A 411 -1.34 -18.12 18.34
N ILE A 412 -0.42 -18.05 17.37
CA ILE A 412 0.95 -18.52 17.58
C ILE A 412 1.63 -17.72 18.72
N ALA A 413 1.43 -16.41 18.76
CA ALA A 413 2.00 -15.57 19.82
C ALA A 413 1.41 -15.87 21.20
N VAL A 414 0.11 -16.19 21.27
CA VAL A 414 -0.59 -16.54 22.53
C VAL A 414 -0.20 -17.95 22.99
N ASP A 415 -0.25 -18.94 22.09
CA ASP A 415 -0.10 -20.35 22.44
C ASP A 415 1.38 -20.76 22.61
N PHE A 416 2.26 -20.17 21.81
CA PHE A 416 3.68 -20.55 21.74
C PHE A 416 4.66 -19.41 22.02
N GLY A 417 4.16 -18.19 22.23
CA GLY A 417 4.96 -17.00 22.49
C GLY A 417 5.54 -16.33 21.24
N TRP A 418 5.98 -15.08 21.40
CA TRP A 418 6.51 -14.24 20.33
C TRP A 418 7.76 -14.80 19.64
N ARG A 419 8.62 -15.52 20.40
CA ARG A 419 9.82 -16.18 19.84
C ARG A 419 9.45 -17.16 18.73
N ASN A 420 8.49 -18.03 18.99
CA ASN A 420 8.03 -19.01 18.02
C ASN A 420 7.27 -18.36 16.86
N ALA A 421 6.53 -17.28 17.11
CA ALA A 421 5.91 -16.49 16.05
C ALA A 421 6.98 -15.95 15.07
N PHE A 422 8.10 -15.39 15.56
CA PHE A 422 9.17 -14.92 14.69
C PHE A 422 9.91 -16.05 13.97
N LEU A 423 10.10 -17.20 14.60
CA LEU A 423 10.70 -18.35 13.91
C LEU A 423 9.79 -18.89 12.80
N CYS A 424 8.48 -18.94 13.00
CA CYS A 424 7.53 -19.26 11.93
C CYS A 424 7.60 -18.23 10.78
N LEU A 425 7.65 -16.93 11.10
CA LEU A 425 7.81 -15.88 10.11
C LEU A 425 9.17 -15.94 9.39
N ALA A 426 10.24 -16.36 10.09
CA ALA A 426 11.54 -16.62 9.48
C ALA A 426 11.45 -17.76 8.45
N GLY A 427 10.69 -18.82 8.76
CA GLY A 427 10.39 -19.89 7.82
C GLY A 427 9.67 -19.38 6.56
N VAL A 428 8.65 -18.52 6.73
CA VAL A 428 7.94 -17.87 5.60
C VAL A 428 8.91 -17.02 4.79
N SER A 429 9.74 -16.22 5.45
CA SER A 429 10.73 -15.35 4.79
C SER A 429 11.75 -16.18 4.00
N LEU A 430 12.25 -17.27 4.57
CA LEU A 430 13.20 -18.17 3.91
C LEU A 430 12.57 -18.83 2.67
N LEU A 431 11.36 -19.35 2.80
CA LEU A 431 10.61 -19.92 1.66
C LEU A 431 10.40 -18.89 0.56
N THR A 432 10.09 -17.64 0.95
CA THR A 432 9.94 -16.52 0.00
C THR A 432 11.28 -16.20 -0.68
N ALA A 433 12.40 -16.23 0.04
CA ALA A 433 13.74 -16.04 -0.53
C ALA A 433 14.07 -17.16 -1.54
N LEU A 434 13.75 -18.42 -1.22
CA LEU A 434 13.96 -19.56 -2.12
C LEU A 434 13.12 -19.44 -3.40
N VAL A 435 11.87 -19.01 -3.29
CA VAL A 435 11.01 -18.72 -4.47
C VAL A 435 11.63 -17.63 -5.32
N GLY A 436 12.16 -16.56 -4.71
CA GLY A 436 12.90 -15.50 -5.40
C GLY A 436 14.12 -16.01 -6.13
N LEU A 437 14.87 -16.94 -5.52
CA LEU A 437 16.04 -17.58 -6.14
C LEU A 437 15.64 -18.45 -7.34
N VAL A 438 14.56 -19.25 -7.21
CA VAL A 438 14.01 -20.05 -8.32
C VAL A 438 13.60 -19.14 -9.48
N LEU A 439 12.92 -18.04 -9.21
CA LEU A 439 12.53 -17.05 -10.21
C LEU A 439 13.78 -16.46 -10.91
N ALA A 440 14.81 -16.07 -10.14
CA ALA A 440 16.05 -15.53 -10.68
C ALA A 440 16.78 -16.52 -11.62
N VAL A 441 16.87 -17.78 -11.21
CA VAL A 441 17.49 -18.84 -12.03
C VAL A 441 16.66 -19.11 -13.29
N HIS A 442 15.33 -19.15 -13.17
CA HIS A 442 14.43 -19.39 -14.31
C HIS A 442 14.57 -18.28 -15.37
N GLN A 443 14.58 -17.01 -14.95
CA GLN A 443 14.72 -15.87 -15.86
C GLN A 443 16.11 -15.82 -16.52
N ARG A 444 17.20 -16.13 -15.79
CA ARG A 444 18.55 -16.23 -16.39
C ARG A 444 18.61 -17.28 -17.49
N LYS A 445 18.02 -18.47 -17.29
CA LYS A 445 17.98 -19.54 -18.30
C LYS A 445 17.20 -19.13 -19.55
N HIS A 446 16.13 -18.36 -19.40
CA HIS A 446 15.36 -17.85 -20.53
C HIS A 446 16.13 -16.80 -21.33
N HIS A 447 16.80 -15.84 -20.67
CA HIS A 447 17.65 -14.86 -21.36
C HIS A 447 18.79 -15.49 -22.15
N MET A 448 19.42 -16.54 -21.61
CA MET A 448 20.50 -17.26 -22.33
C MET A 448 20.03 -18.11 -23.52
N ARG A 449 18.72 -18.37 -23.65
CA ARG A 449 18.13 -19.11 -24.78
C ARG A 449 17.63 -18.18 -25.90
N THR A 450 17.46 -16.90 -25.61
CA THR A 450 16.94 -15.89 -26.56
C THR A 450 18.03 -14.92 -27.03
N ALA A 451 19.20 -14.91 -26.39
CA ALA A 451 20.44 -14.26 -26.84
C ALA A 451 21.29 -15.25 -27.65
#